data_340a53b420d0e31dfc8d33600281ff44
#
_entry.id   340a53b420d0e31dfc8d33600281ff44
#
_cell.length_a   1.000
_cell.length_b   1.000
_cell.length_c   1.000
_cell.angle_alpha   90.00
_cell.angle_beta   90.00
_cell.angle_gamma   90.00
#
_symmetry.space_group_name_H-M   'P 1'
#
loop_
_entity.id
_entity.type
_entity.pdbx_description
1 polymer ?
#
loop_
_entity_poly.entity_id
_entity_poly.type
_entity_poly.pdbx_seq_one_letter_code
_entity_poly.pdbx_strand_id
1 'polypeptide(L)'
;MKNVNNYINCYQNCNYYYYSDNNNNYHCTKNLSCPPEYPHLIQDKNECIFADIKAIENFIEDIFNYKINETNEEKVKEQEINKYNKILQKIESIFTSDNFDLTDIDKGEDQVINADKVQITFTNTENQKNNIESNMSTIDLGDCERLLRNYYNLTNNETIYLKKIDITQDGTKAKKVEYKVYSKLTGKNLEKLNLTICENTKISINIPIEINGNIDKFNTSSGYFSDICYATTSDDDSDISLQDRKKEYIEGDNLICQDDCEFSAYNSEIKKAKCECFAKESNLSFADMIINKTKLFVI
;
A
#
# COMPACT_ATOMS: atom_id res chain seq x y z
N MET A 1 26.51 18.51 17.18
CA MET A 1 26.17 19.48 18.26
C MET A 1 25.39 18.73 19.32
N LYS A 2 25.68 19.01 20.58
CA LYS A 2 25.03 18.36 21.69
C LYS A 2 23.93 19.27 22.20
N ASN A 3 22.67 18.86 22.10
CA ASN A 3 21.58 19.61 22.71
C ASN A 3 21.34 19.05 24.11
N VAL A 4 21.21 19.93 25.08
CA VAL A 4 21.11 19.57 26.51
C VAL A 4 19.81 18.81 26.82
N ASN A 5 18.80 18.97 26.01
CA ASN A 5 17.48 18.36 26.24
C ASN A 5 17.19 17.16 25.35
N ASN A 6 17.85 17.07 24.22
CA ASN A 6 17.78 15.91 23.34
C ASN A 6 18.95 16.01 22.37
N TYR A 7 19.73 15.04 22.34
CA TYR A 7 20.97 14.97 21.63
C TYR A 7 20.77 14.93 20.12
N ILE A 8 21.01 16.04 19.46
CA ILE A 8 21.26 16.03 18.03
C ILE A 8 22.76 15.93 17.88
N ASN A 9 23.27 14.74 17.74
CA ASN A 9 24.60 14.56 17.25
C ASN A 9 24.56 14.77 15.75
N CYS A 10 24.93 15.95 15.29
CA CYS A 10 25.19 16.16 13.89
C CYS A 10 26.53 15.50 13.56
N TYR A 11 26.50 14.30 13.03
CA TYR A 11 27.64 13.71 12.34
C TYR A 11 27.69 14.32 10.96
N GLN A 12 28.39 15.42 10.82
CA GLN A 12 28.48 16.12 9.55
C GLN A 12 29.20 15.31 8.48
N ASN A 13 30.07 14.38 8.84
CA ASN A 13 30.77 13.53 7.88
C ASN A 13 31.24 12.24 8.56
N CYS A 14 30.63 11.13 8.25
CA CYS A 14 31.27 9.84 8.42
C CYS A 14 32.37 9.70 7.35
N ASN A 15 33.54 9.19 7.71
CA ASN A 15 34.65 8.98 6.77
C ASN A 15 34.30 7.90 5.71
N TYR A 16 33.33 7.05 6.02
CA TYR A 16 32.84 5.97 5.18
C TYR A 16 31.32 6.01 5.14
N TYR A 17 30.67 4.98 5.63
CA TYR A 17 29.23 4.86 5.64
C TYR A 17 28.66 5.15 7.02
N TYR A 18 27.36 5.32 7.13
CA TYR A 18 26.66 5.41 8.41
C TYR A 18 25.44 4.48 8.42
N TYR A 19 24.93 4.19 9.60
CA TYR A 19 23.67 3.50 9.81
C TYR A 19 22.95 4.09 11.02
N SER A 20 21.62 3.93 11.06
CA SER A 20 20.81 4.28 12.22
C SER A 20 20.35 3.01 12.92
N ASP A 21 20.60 2.92 14.23
CA ASP A 21 20.11 1.81 15.04
C ASP A 21 18.60 1.90 15.31
N ASN A 22 18.03 0.90 15.98
CA ASN A 22 16.60 0.83 16.31
C ASN A 22 16.12 1.96 17.21
N ASN A 23 17.04 2.66 17.90
CA ASN A 23 16.78 3.83 18.74
C ASN A 23 16.98 5.15 17.98
N ASN A 24 17.19 5.09 16.65
CA ASN A 24 17.55 6.23 15.80
C ASN A 24 18.87 6.94 16.17
N ASN A 25 19.82 6.23 16.77
CA ASN A 25 21.15 6.77 16.94
C ASN A 25 21.95 6.54 15.66
N TYR A 26 22.65 7.58 15.20
CA TYR A 26 23.54 7.49 14.05
C TYR A 26 24.89 6.94 14.43
N HIS A 27 25.37 5.97 13.68
CA HIS A 27 26.67 5.34 13.86
C HIS A 27 27.44 5.40 12.55
N CYS A 28 28.72 5.82 12.63
CA CYS A 28 29.62 5.74 11.47
C CYS A 28 30.28 4.37 11.41
N THR A 29 30.44 3.82 10.20
CA THR A 29 31.24 2.60 10.01
C THR A 29 32.73 2.90 10.16
N LYS A 30 33.50 1.89 10.57
CA LYS A 30 34.95 2.02 10.80
C LYS A 30 35.76 1.82 9.51
N ASN A 31 35.13 1.29 8.46
CA ASN A 31 35.75 0.94 7.19
C ASN A 31 34.73 1.05 6.05
N LEU A 32 35.15 0.79 4.81
CA LEU A 32 34.34 0.76 3.61
C LEU A 32 33.45 -0.52 3.51
N SER A 33 32.80 -0.88 4.61
CA SER A 33 31.84 -1.98 4.64
C SER A 33 30.71 -1.67 5.61
N CYS A 34 29.53 -2.09 5.24
CA CYS A 34 28.38 -2.06 6.12
C CYS A 34 28.51 -3.14 7.21
N PRO A 35 28.04 -2.88 8.44
CA PRO A 35 28.04 -3.89 9.49
C PRO A 35 27.08 -5.03 9.15
N PRO A 36 27.28 -6.25 9.67
CA PRO A 36 26.46 -7.42 9.37
C PRO A 36 24.97 -7.24 9.64
N GLU A 37 24.64 -6.40 10.62
CA GLU A 37 23.26 -6.08 11.00
C GLU A 37 22.58 -5.10 10.02
N TYR A 38 23.38 -4.41 9.20
CA TYR A 38 22.92 -3.43 8.21
C TYR A 38 23.65 -3.65 6.87
N PRO A 39 23.48 -4.82 6.22
CA PRO A 39 24.38 -5.27 5.15
C PRO A 39 24.23 -4.53 3.82
N HIS A 40 23.16 -3.77 3.62
CA HIS A 40 22.87 -3.12 2.36
C HIS A 40 23.27 -1.65 2.36
N LEU A 41 24.09 -1.26 1.39
CA LEU A 41 24.56 0.09 1.21
C LEU A 41 23.69 0.85 0.19
N ILE A 42 23.13 1.99 0.60
CA ILE A 42 22.59 2.99 -0.31
C ILE A 42 23.73 3.92 -0.71
N GLN A 43 24.26 3.72 -1.92
CA GLN A 43 25.51 4.37 -2.35
C GLN A 43 25.41 5.89 -2.44
N ASP A 44 24.32 6.42 -2.96
CA ASP A 44 24.08 7.86 -3.10
C ASP A 44 23.95 8.60 -1.76
N LYS A 45 23.63 7.87 -0.69
CA LYS A 45 23.49 8.41 0.67
C LYS A 45 24.64 8.00 1.59
N ASN A 46 25.50 7.06 1.17
CA ASN A 46 26.50 6.41 2.03
C ASN A 46 25.89 5.79 3.30
N GLU A 47 24.64 5.33 3.21
CA GLU A 47 23.86 4.79 4.31
C GLU A 47 23.79 3.27 4.23
N CYS A 48 24.18 2.58 5.32
CA CYS A 48 23.95 1.15 5.46
C CYS A 48 22.58 0.90 6.09
N ILE A 49 21.78 0.09 5.43
CA ILE A 49 20.43 -0.22 5.89
C ILE A 49 20.27 -1.70 6.22
N PHE A 50 19.36 -1.94 7.13
CA PHE A 50 18.93 -3.26 7.51
C PHE A 50 18.02 -3.83 6.41
N ALA A 51 18.33 -5.01 5.90
CA ALA A 51 17.56 -5.62 4.81
C ALA A 51 17.32 -7.11 5.03
N ASP A 52 16.87 -7.47 6.20
CA ASP A 52 16.25 -8.77 6.40
C ASP A 52 14.73 -8.60 6.30
N ILE A 53 14.13 -9.16 5.24
CA ILE A 53 12.67 -9.18 5.05
C ILE A 53 11.96 -9.71 6.30
N LYS A 54 12.53 -10.73 6.93
CA LYS A 54 11.95 -11.33 8.13
C LYS A 54 11.95 -10.41 9.36
N ALA A 55 12.94 -9.56 9.47
CA ALA A 55 12.96 -8.57 10.54
C ALA A 55 12.06 -7.37 10.22
N ILE A 56 11.84 -7.06 8.94
CA ILE A 56 10.81 -6.11 8.52
C ILE A 56 9.43 -6.68 8.86
N GLU A 57 9.18 -7.96 8.62
CA GLU A 57 7.96 -8.66 9.01
C GLU A 57 7.71 -8.57 10.52
N ASN A 58 8.66 -9.00 11.34
CA ASN A 58 8.57 -8.92 12.81
C ASN A 58 8.31 -7.49 13.28
N PHE A 59 8.92 -6.54 12.63
CA PHE A 59 8.81 -5.14 13.00
C PHE A 59 7.44 -4.53 12.61
N ILE A 60 6.87 -4.94 11.48
CA ILE A 60 5.51 -4.58 11.07
C ILE A 60 4.50 -5.23 12.02
N GLU A 61 4.72 -6.48 12.42
CA GLU A 61 3.91 -7.16 13.44
C GLU A 61 3.91 -6.43 14.77
N ASP A 62 5.08 -5.99 15.26
CA ASP A 62 5.20 -5.21 16.48
C ASP A 62 4.42 -3.89 16.41
N ILE A 63 4.39 -3.26 15.23
CA ILE A 63 3.61 -2.05 14.97
C ILE A 63 2.11 -2.30 15.12
N PHE A 64 1.60 -3.36 14.52
CA PHE A 64 0.17 -3.63 14.48
C PHE A 64 -0.35 -4.26 15.77
N ASN A 65 0.51 -4.98 16.49
CA ASN A 65 0.20 -5.55 17.80
C ASN A 65 0.29 -4.52 18.93
N TYR A 66 0.83 -3.33 18.65
CA TYR A 66 0.92 -2.26 19.63
C TYR A 66 -0.50 -1.77 20.00
N LYS A 67 -0.94 -2.17 21.18
CA LYS A 67 -2.17 -1.65 21.78
C LYS A 67 -1.88 -0.25 22.33
N ILE A 68 -2.43 0.76 21.67
CA ILE A 68 -2.44 2.11 22.21
C ILE A 68 -3.27 2.05 23.51
N ASN A 69 -2.59 2.07 24.66
CA ASN A 69 -3.27 2.24 25.92
C ASN A 69 -3.86 3.66 25.93
N GLU A 70 -5.17 3.77 26.11
CA GLU A 70 -5.93 5.03 26.06
C GLU A 70 -5.47 6.08 27.07
N THR A 71 -4.56 5.73 27.97
CA THR A 71 -4.01 6.59 29.03
C THR A 71 -2.75 7.36 28.63
N ASN A 72 -2.20 7.16 27.44
CA ASN A 72 -0.97 7.82 27.02
C ASN A 72 -1.23 9.14 26.29
N GLU A 73 -0.56 10.18 26.78
CA GLU A 73 -0.63 11.55 26.29
C GLU A 73 -0.36 11.67 24.77
N GLU A 74 -0.95 12.66 24.11
CA GLU A 74 -0.81 12.93 22.66
C GLU A 74 0.63 12.93 22.15
N LYS A 75 1.59 13.35 22.99
CA LYS A 75 3.02 13.37 22.63
C LYS A 75 3.63 11.99 22.40
N VAL A 76 3.17 10.97 23.10
CA VAL A 76 3.64 9.60 22.91
C VAL A 76 3.13 9.06 21.59
N LYS A 77 1.86 9.36 21.26
CA LYS A 77 1.26 8.97 19.97
C LYS A 77 2.01 9.58 18.80
N GLU A 78 2.41 10.85 18.89
CA GLU A 78 3.15 11.53 17.83
C GLU A 78 4.55 10.93 17.62
N GLN A 79 5.25 10.60 18.69
CA GLN A 79 6.57 9.96 18.60
C GLN A 79 6.50 8.58 17.94
N GLU A 80 5.46 7.81 18.24
CA GLU A 80 5.23 6.49 17.66
C GLU A 80 4.86 6.58 16.18
N ILE A 81 3.94 7.47 15.82
CA ILE A 81 3.59 7.75 14.42
C ILE A 81 4.85 8.11 13.62
N ASN A 82 5.70 8.97 14.18
CA ASN A 82 6.96 9.34 13.53
C ASN A 82 7.94 8.16 13.37
N LYS A 83 8.00 7.28 14.37
CA LYS A 83 8.79 6.06 14.29
C LYS A 83 8.33 5.18 13.13
N TYR A 84 7.03 4.98 13.00
CA TYR A 84 6.44 4.13 11.96
C TYR A 84 6.55 4.72 10.56
N ASN A 85 6.37 6.01 10.41
CA ASN A 85 6.61 6.68 9.14
C ASN A 85 8.06 6.50 8.66
N LYS A 86 9.03 6.55 9.59
CA LYS A 86 10.44 6.28 9.25
C LYS A 86 10.68 4.87 8.76
N ILE A 87 9.91 3.90 9.23
CA ILE A 87 10.03 2.52 8.78
C ILE A 87 9.49 2.33 7.40
N LEU A 88 8.32 2.88 7.12
CA LEU A 88 7.77 2.88 5.76
C LEU A 88 8.74 3.54 4.77
N GLN A 89 9.42 4.61 5.20
CA GLN A 89 10.49 5.24 4.43
C GLN A 89 11.71 4.33 4.26
N LYS A 90 12.11 3.59 5.31
CA LYS A 90 13.21 2.61 5.20
C LYS A 90 12.87 1.47 4.24
N ILE A 91 11.66 0.92 4.32
CA ILE A 91 11.18 -0.11 3.37
C ILE A 91 11.24 0.43 1.94
N GLU A 92 10.83 1.67 1.73
CA GLU A 92 10.91 2.30 0.42
C GLU A 92 12.35 2.49 -0.05
N SER A 93 13.24 2.90 0.86
CA SER A 93 14.67 3.04 0.55
C SER A 93 15.33 1.72 0.19
N ILE A 94 14.91 0.61 0.80
CA ILE A 94 15.39 -0.73 0.45
C ILE A 94 14.95 -1.08 -0.98
N PHE A 95 13.66 -0.93 -1.27
CA PHE A 95 13.09 -1.25 -2.58
C PHE A 95 13.70 -0.42 -3.71
N THR A 96 14.05 0.84 -3.44
CA THR A 96 14.66 1.74 -4.42
C THR A 96 16.19 1.68 -4.46
N SER A 97 16.83 0.83 -3.64
CA SER A 97 18.29 0.71 -3.60
C SER A 97 18.84 -0.09 -4.78
N ASP A 98 20.10 0.16 -5.14
CA ASP A 98 20.84 -0.59 -6.18
C ASP A 98 20.96 -2.09 -5.88
N ASN A 99 20.88 -2.44 -4.60
CA ASN A 99 21.09 -3.81 -4.12
C ASN A 99 19.78 -4.60 -3.99
N PHE A 100 18.63 -3.98 -4.25
CA PHE A 100 17.37 -4.72 -4.24
C PHE A 100 17.31 -5.65 -5.44
N ASP A 101 17.18 -6.95 -5.18
CA ASP A 101 17.13 -7.97 -6.23
C ASP A 101 15.74 -8.02 -6.85
N LEU A 102 15.62 -7.57 -8.08
CA LEU A 102 14.40 -7.58 -8.86
C LEU A 102 14.22 -8.87 -9.68
N THR A 103 15.19 -9.79 -9.61
CA THR A 103 15.25 -10.97 -10.51
C THR A 103 13.99 -11.84 -10.39
N ASP A 104 13.47 -12.04 -9.20
CA ASP A 104 12.29 -12.87 -9.00
C ASP A 104 11.04 -12.14 -9.49
N ILE A 105 10.94 -10.83 -9.24
CA ILE A 105 9.84 -10.00 -9.77
C ILE A 105 9.82 -10.01 -11.29
N ASP A 106 10.99 -9.91 -11.94
CA ASP A 106 11.12 -9.93 -13.39
C ASP A 106 10.82 -11.32 -13.99
N LYS A 107 10.87 -12.38 -13.17
CA LYS A 107 10.47 -13.75 -13.57
C LYS A 107 8.99 -14.06 -13.30
N GLY A 108 8.24 -13.15 -12.72
CA GLY A 108 6.82 -13.32 -12.44
C GLY A 108 6.48 -13.63 -10.97
N GLU A 109 7.47 -13.63 -10.06
CA GLU A 109 7.29 -13.93 -8.65
C GLU A 109 7.30 -12.63 -7.82
N ASP A 110 6.16 -12.29 -7.22
CA ASP A 110 6.05 -11.12 -6.36
C ASP A 110 6.79 -11.35 -5.03
N GLN A 111 7.45 -10.32 -4.53
CA GLN A 111 8.00 -10.35 -3.17
C GLN A 111 6.98 -9.79 -2.20
N VAL A 112 6.59 -10.58 -1.20
CA VAL A 112 5.48 -10.28 -0.29
C VAL A 112 5.95 -10.30 1.15
N ILE A 113 5.63 -9.23 1.88
CA ILE A 113 5.82 -9.11 3.31
C ILE A 113 4.43 -9.13 3.95
N ASN A 114 4.18 -10.11 4.81
CA ASN A 114 2.91 -10.28 5.49
C ASN A 114 3.02 -9.88 6.96
N ALA A 115 2.07 -9.06 7.40
CA ALA A 115 1.80 -8.79 8.80
C ALA A 115 0.29 -8.91 9.04
N ASP A 116 -0.15 -8.99 10.28
CA ASP A 116 -1.55 -9.32 10.66
C ASP A 116 -2.60 -8.57 9.82
N LYS A 117 -2.48 -7.24 9.69
CA LYS A 117 -3.45 -6.40 8.98
C LYS A 117 -2.90 -5.71 7.73
N VAL A 118 -1.63 -5.92 7.45
CA VAL A 118 -0.94 -5.25 6.34
C VAL A 118 -0.13 -6.25 5.55
N GLN A 119 -0.28 -6.15 4.25
CA GLN A 119 0.54 -6.89 3.30
C GLN A 119 1.23 -5.90 2.37
N ILE A 120 2.55 -5.96 2.31
CA ILE A 120 3.34 -5.15 1.38
C ILE A 120 3.81 -6.05 0.26
N THR A 121 3.53 -5.67 -0.98
CA THR A 121 3.90 -6.43 -2.17
C THR A 121 4.79 -5.58 -3.06
N PHE A 122 5.95 -6.10 -3.42
CA PHE A 122 6.78 -5.58 -4.50
C PHE A 122 6.56 -6.43 -5.75
N THR A 123 6.18 -5.78 -6.82
CA THR A 123 5.68 -6.43 -8.04
C THR A 123 5.96 -5.55 -9.26
N ASN A 124 5.52 -5.98 -10.42
CA ASN A 124 5.49 -5.18 -11.65
C ASN A 124 4.10 -5.22 -12.31
N THR A 125 3.89 -4.38 -13.31
CA THR A 125 2.58 -4.28 -13.98
C THR A 125 2.17 -5.57 -14.70
N GLU A 126 3.12 -6.37 -15.16
CA GLU A 126 2.83 -7.64 -15.82
C GLU A 126 2.42 -8.72 -14.84
N ASN A 127 3.14 -8.84 -13.71
CA ASN A 127 2.77 -9.76 -12.64
C ASN A 127 1.36 -9.46 -12.12
N GLN A 128 1.01 -8.18 -11.98
CA GLN A 128 -0.32 -7.78 -11.53
C GLN A 128 -1.43 -8.22 -12.50
N LYS A 129 -1.15 -8.26 -13.79
CA LYS A 129 -2.09 -8.77 -14.80
C LYS A 129 -2.17 -10.30 -14.80
N ASN A 130 -1.03 -10.99 -14.56
CA ASN A 130 -0.96 -12.45 -14.59
C ASN A 130 -1.45 -13.10 -13.29
N ASN A 131 -1.24 -12.44 -12.13
CA ASN A 131 -1.59 -12.95 -10.80
C ASN A 131 -3.04 -12.63 -10.37
N ILE A 132 -3.94 -12.43 -11.33
CA ILE A 132 -5.32 -12.03 -11.06
C ILE A 132 -6.10 -13.06 -10.23
N GLU A 133 -5.73 -14.34 -10.30
CA GLU A 133 -6.34 -15.43 -9.53
C GLU A 133 -5.79 -15.55 -8.11
N SER A 134 -4.71 -14.82 -7.78
CA SER A 134 -4.12 -14.86 -6.44
C SER A 134 -5.08 -14.33 -5.38
N ASN A 135 -4.89 -14.75 -4.12
CA ASN A 135 -5.70 -14.27 -2.99
C ASN A 135 -5.26 -12.86 -2.49
N MET A 136 -4.55 -12.12 -3.34
CA MET A 136 -4.08 -10.76 -3.10
C MET A 136 -4.84 -9.77 -3.97
N SER A 137 -4.89 -8.51 -3.58
CA SER A 137 -5.39 -7.48 -4.47
C SER A 137 -4.48 -7.35 -5.70
N THR A 138 -5.02 -6.90 -6.82
CA THR A 138 -4.23 -6.58 -8.02
C THR A 138 -4.58 -5.20 -8.55
N ILE A 139 -3.61 -4.53 -9.17
CA ILE A 139 -3.77 -3.20 -9.73
C ILE A 139 -3.50 -3.26 -11.23
N ASP A 140 -4.43 -2.74 -12.01
CA ASP A 140 -4.21 -2.46 -13.43
C ASP A 140 -4.23 -0.95 -13.64
N LEU A 141 -3.08 -0.42 -14.03
CA LEU A 141 -2.90 1.02 -14.28
C LEU A 141 -3.62 1.51 -15.55
N GLY A 142 -4.01 0.60 -16.46
CA GLY A 142 -4.74 0.94 -17.67
C GLY A 142 -4.09 2.06 -18.49
N ASP A 143 -4.86 3.11 -18.78
CA ASP A 143 -4.36 4.27 -19.53
C ASP A 143 -3.24 5.05 -18.80
N CYS A 144 -3.20 5.01 -17.48
CA CYS A 144 -2.14 5.63 -16.70
C CYS A 144 -0.77 5.01 -17.04
N GLU A 145 -0.69 3.68 -17.21
CA GLU A 145 0.55 3.03 -17.64
C GLU A 145 1.07 3.62 -18.95
N ARG A 146 0.18 3.80 -19.93
CA ARG A 146 0.52 4.38 -21.24
C ARG A 146 1.00 5.84 -21.12
N LEU A 147 0.34 6.64 -20.27
CA LEU A 147 0.74 8.02 -20.02
C LEU A 147 2.11 8.11 -19.35
N LEU A 148 2.38 7.27 -18.35
CA LEU A 148 3.67 7.19 -17.70
C LEU A 148 4.78 6.79 -18.67
N ARG A 149 4.56 5.76 -19.50
CA ARG A 149 5.53 5.34 -20.52
C ARG A 149 5.86 6.47 -21.50
N ASN A 150 4.83 7.20 -21.96
CA ASN A 150 5.04 8.32 -22.88
C ASN A 150 5.79 9.48 -22.22
N TYR A 151 5.43 9.85 -21.00
CA TYR A 151 6.04 10.99 -20.31
C TYR A 151 7.50 10.75 -19.94
N TYR A 152 7.82 9.55 -19.48
CA TYR A 152 9.18 9.17 -19.09
C TYR A 152 9.99 8.54 -20.24
N ASN A 153 9.44 8.49 -21.47
CA ASN A 153 10.04 7.87 -22.65
C ASN A 153 10.41 6.40 -22.42
N LEU A 154 9.62 5.66 -21.67
CA LEU A 154 9.83 4.24 -21.40
C LEU A 154 9.40 3.42 -22.62
N THR A 155 10.28 2.55 -23.07
CA THR A 155 9.98 1.56 -24.11
C THR A 155 9.10 0.43 -23.55
N ASN A 156 8.53 -0.40 -24.42
CA ASN A 156 7.73 -1.54 -23.99
C ASN A 156 8.54 -2.61 -23.25
N ASN A 157 9.86 -2.61 -23.42
CA ASN A 157 10.77 -3.56 -22.75
C ASN A 157 11.20 -3.08 -21.36
N GLU A 158 10.92 -1.83 -21.00
CA GLU A 158 11.25 -1.30 -19.69
C GLU A 158 10.12 -1.60 -18.72
N THR A 159 10.48 -2.20 -17.60
CA THR A 159 9.53 -2.65 -16.57
C THR A 159 9.06 -1.47 -15.72
N ILE A 160 7.75 -1.41 -15.48
CA ILE A 160 7.15 -0.56 -14.46
C ILE A 160 6.88 -1.42 -13.24
N TYR A 161 7.48 -1.03 -12.11
CA TYR A 161 7.36 -1.72 -10.83
C TYR A 161 6.37 -1.00 -9.92
N LEU A 162 5.79 -1.76 -9.01
CA LEU A 162 4.88 -1.24 -8.00
C LEU A 162 5.29 -1.71 -6.60
N LYS A 163 5.19 -0.80 -5.65
CA LYS A 163 5.06 -1.14 -4.24
C LYS A 163 3.60 -0.96 -3.84
N LYS A 164 2.95 -2.04 -3.48
CA LYS A 164 1.55 -2.07 -3.09
C LYS A 164 1.43 -2.41 -1.61
N ILE A 165 0.48 -1.79 -0.92
CA ILE A 165 0.19 -2.03 0.48
C ILE A 165 -1.30 -2.31 0.60
N ASP A 166 -1.65 -3.52 0.99
CA ASP A 166 -3.01 -3.94 1.31
C ASP A 166 -3.22 -3.82 2.82
N ILE A 167 -4.22 -3.06 3.23
CA ILE A 167 -4.55 -2.80 4.64
C ILE A 167 -5.93 -3.35 4.94
N THR A 168 -6.01 -4.30 5.87
CA THR A 168 -7.28 -4.79 6.39
C THR A 168 -7.79 -3.84 7.48
N GLN A 169 -8.96 -3.27 7.27
CA GLN A 169 -9.60 -2.37 8.22
C GLN A 169 -10.64 -3.12 9.05
N ASP A 170 -10.65 -2.91 10.37
CA ASP A 170 -11.65 -3.53 11.24
C ASP A 170 -13.06 -2.97 10.91
N GLY A 171 -14.03 -3.87 10.78
CA GLY A 171 -15.42 -3.50 10.50
C GLY A 171 -15.75 -3.28 9.03
N THR A 172 -14.79 -3.40 8.12
CA THR A 172 -15.04 -3.34 6.67
C THR A 172 -14.69 -4.66 5.98
N LYS A 173 -15.40 -4.99 4.92
CA LYS A 173 -15.07 -6.14 4.06
C LYS A 173 -13.98 -5.78 3.05
N ALA A 174 -13.86 -4.50 2.71
CA ALA A 174 -12.89 -4.02 1.75
C ALA A 174 -11.52 -3.81 2.37
N LYS A 175 -10.49 -4.21 1.64
CA LYS A 175 -9.12 -3.81 1.94
C LYS A 175 -8.86 -2.42 1.36
N LYS A 176 -8.17 -1.56 2.09
CA LYS A 176 -7.61 -0.34 1.54
C LYS A 176 -6.33 -0.70 0.81
N VAL A 177 -6.20 -0.27 -0.44
CA VAL A 177 -5.04 -0.56 -1.28
C VAL A 177 -4.32 0.75 -1.61
N GLU A 178 -3.10 0.86 -1.16
CA GLU A 178 -2.21 2.00 -1.46
C GLU A 178 -1.05 1.52 -2.32
N TYR A 179 -0.58 2.37 -3.23
CA TYR A 179 0.48 1.96 -4.16
C TYR A 179 1.37 3.13 -4.57
N LYS A 180 2.59 2.80 -4.95
CA LYS A 180 3.54 3.72 -5.61
C LYS A 180 4.13 3.01 -6.81
N VAL A 181 4.45 3.79 -7.83
CA VAL A 181 4.94 3.30 -9.13
C VAL A 181 6.38 3.73 -9.35
N TYR A 182 7.19 2.85 -9.91
CA TYR A 182 8.62 3.06 -10.10
C TYR A 182 9.07 2.53 -11.45
N SER A 183 10.20 3.04 -11.96
CA SER A 183 10.93 2.46 -13.08
C SER A 183 12.41 2.80 -12.99
N LYS A 184 13.23 2.06 -13.73
CA LYS A 184 14.65 2.39 -13.94
C LYS A 184 14.73 3.38 -15.10
N LEU A 185 14.75 4.69 -14.82
CA LEU A 185 14.74 5.71 -15.87
C LEU A 185 16.08 5.81 -16.58
N THR A 186 17.12 6.20 -15.88
CA THR A 186 18.46 6.43 -16.45
C THR A 186 19.57 5.69 -15.70
N GLY A 187 19.24 5.04 -14.60
CA GLY A 187 20.18 4.44 -13.66
C GLY A 187 19.91 2.96 -13.38
N LYS A 188 20.54 2.48 -12.34
CA LYS A 188 20.30 1.13 -11.80
C LYS A 188 19.17 1.10 -10.79
N ASN A 189 18.91 2.24 -10.15
CA ASN A 189 17.96 2.37 -9.07
C ASN A 189 16.53 2.56 -9.59
N LEU A 190 15.58 2.11 -8.81
CA LEU A 190 14.19 2.44 -9.06
C LEU A 190 13.91 3.89 -8.66
N GLU A 191 13.41 4.65 -9.61
CA GLU A 191 12.95 6.02 -9.39
C GLU A 191 11.43 6.04 -9.33
N LYS A 192 10.88 6.78 -8.35
CA LYS A 192 9.42 6.94 -8.20
C LYS A 192 8.87 7.76 -9.35
N LEU A 193 7.85 7.24 -10.03
CA LEU A 193 7.13 7.95 -11.08
C LEU A 193 6.05 8.83 -10.48
N ASN A 194 5.87 10.02 -11.03
CA ASN A 194 4.87 10.99 -10.59
C ASN A 194 3.50 10.63 -11.17
N LEU A 195 2.55 10.26 -10.33
CA LEU A 195 1.19 9.89 -10.72
C LEU A 195 0.26 11.08 -11.00
N THR A 196 0.67 12.34 -10.75
CA THR A 196 -0.14 13.51 -11.09
C THR A 196 -0.42 13.60 -12.59
N ILE A 197 0.44 12.99 -13.41
CA ILE A 197 0.25 12.86 -14.87
C ILE A 197 -1.02 12.06 -15.20
N CYS A 198 -1.43 11.19 -14.29
CA CYS A 198 -2.56 10.28 -14.42
C CYS A 198 -3.83 10.74 -13.69
N GLU A 199 -3.85 11.92 -13.07
CA GLU A 199 -4.93 12.34 -12.14
C GLU A 199 -6.35 12.24 -12.73
N ASN A 200 -6.48 12.35 -14.07
CA ASN A 200 -7.76 12.26 -14.77
C ASN A 200 -8.01 10.87 -15.39
N THR A 201 -7.19 9.88 -15.07
CA THR A 201 -7.38 8.50 -15.57
C THR A 201 -7.86 7.58 -14.46
N LYS A 202 -8.70 6.62 -14.82
CA LYS A 202 -9.11 5.57 -13.90
C LYS A 202 -8.15 4.38 -14.01
N ILE A 203 -7.84 3.82 -12.86
CA ILE A 203 -7.15 2.55 -12.68
C ILE A 203 -8.12 1.53 -12.13
N SER A 204 -7.85 0.24 -12.33
CA SER A 204 -8.67 -0.82 -11.75
C SER A 204 -7.93 -1.49 -10.60
N ILE A 205 -8.60 -1.65 -9.47
CA ILE A 205 -8.12 -2.42 -8.33
C ILE A 205 -9.05 -3.60 -8.12
N ASN A 206 -8.52 -4.83 -8.23
CA ASN A 206 -9.29 -6.03 -7.95
C ASN A 206 -8.99 -6.47 -6.51
N ILE A 207 -9.99 -6.47 -5.66
CA ILE A 207 -9.88 -6.75 -4.22
C ILE A 207 -10.49 -8.11 -3.93
N PRO A 208 -9.76 -9.06 -3.31
CA PRO A 208 -10.33 -10.32 -2.85
C PRO A 208 -11.41 -10.04 -1.81
N ILE A 209 -12.60 -10.54 -2.05
CA ILE A 209 -13.72 -10.39 -1.13
C ILE A 209 -14.61 -11.63 -1.20
N GLU A 210 -14.97 -12.16 -0.05
CA GLU A 210 -15.91 -13.24 0.04
C GLU A 210 -17.32 -12.69 0.24
N ILE A 211 -18.17 -12.89 -0.76
CA ILE A 211 -19.56 -12.43 -0.73
C ILE A 211 -20.44 -13.62 -0.40
N ASN A 212 -21.11 -13.55 0.74
CA ASN A 212 -22.12 -14.51 1.15
C ASN A 212 -23.50 -13.93 0.85
N GLY A 213 -24.26 -14.54 -0.04
CA GLY A 213 -25.63 -14.12 -0.36
C GLY A 213 -25.95 -14.06 -1.84
N ASN A 214 -26.96 -13.28 -2.21
CA ASN A 214 -27.42 -13.18 -3.58
C ASN A 214 -26.38 -12.48 -4.47
N ILE A 215 -25.76 -13.23 -5.36
CA ILE A 215 -24.71 -12.75 -6.28
C ILE A 215 -25.23 -11.66 -7.23
N ASP A 216 -26.51 -11.62 -7.53
CA ASP A 216 -27.10 -10.59 -8.40
C ASP A 216 -26.91 -9.17 -7.84
N LYS A 217 -26.84 -9.05 -6.52
CA LYS A 217 -26.53 -7.79 -5.84
C LYS A 217 -25.13 -7.25 -6.15
N PHE A 218 -24.24 -8.08 -6.68
CA PHE A 218 -22.83 -7.74 -6.96
C PHE A 218 -22.50 -7.81 -8.46
N ASN A 219 -23.51 -8.08 -9.27
CA ASN A 219 -23.36 -8.03 -10.72
C ASN A 219 -24.02 -6.75 -11.25
N THR A 220 -23.23 -5.75 -11.60
CA THR A 220 -23.71 -4.47 -12.13
C THR A 220 -24.54 -4.60 -13.40
N SER A 221 -24.43 -5.72 -14.11
CA SER A 221 -25.25 -6.05 -15.29
C SER A 221 -26.54 -6.81 -14.93
N SER A 222 -26.74 -7.17 -13.66
CA SER A 222 -27.96 -7.87 -13.24
C SER A 222 -29.18 -6.97 -13.23
N GLY A 223 -30.37 -7.57 -13.21
CA GLY A 223 -31.62 -6.86 -13.03
C GLY A 223 -31.68 -6.07 -11.72
N TYR A 224 -30.93 -6.48 -10.70
CA TYR A 224 -30.85 -5.77 -9.44
C TYR A 224 -30.42 -4.30 -9.59
N PHE A 225 -29.53 -3.99 -10.54
CA PHE A 225 -29.03 -2.63 -10.77
C PHE A 225 -29.62 -1.94 -12.00
N SER A 226 -30.35 -2.65 -12.83
CA SER A 226 -30.87 -2.15 -14.11
C SER A 226 -32.40 -2.18 -14.21
N ASP A 227 -33.07 -3.12 -13.54
CA ASP A 227 -34.51 -3.28 -13.61
C ASP A 227 -35.22 -2.60 -12.43
N ILE A 228 -36.06 -1.61 -12.74
CA ILE A 228 -36.89 -0.91 -11.75
C ILE A 228 -37.88 -1.87 -11.06
N CYS A 229 -38.33 -2.87 -11.78
CA CYS A 229 -39.32 -3.84 -11.31
C CYS A 229 -38.70 -5.07 -10.64
N TYR A 230 -37.37 -5.09 -10.44
CA TYR A 230 -36.71 -6.19 -9.74
C TYR A 230 -37.24 -6.31 -8.31
N ALA A 231 -37.88 -7.44 -8.02
CA ALA A 231 -38.47 -7.69 -6.69
C ALA A 231 -37.36 -7.94 -5.66
N THR A 232 -37.16 -7.00 -4.78
CA THR A 232 -36.23 -7.11 -3.62
C THR A 232 -36.72 -6.26 -2.46
N THR A 233 -36.55 -6.78 -1.27
CA THR A 233 -36.94 -6.10 -0.04
C THR A 233 -35.73 -5.84 0.86
N SER A 234 -35.85 -4.83 1.71
CA SER A 234 -34.95 -4.58 2.84
C SER A 234 -35.15 -5.66 3.93
N ASP A 235 -34.31 -5.60 4.96
CA ASP A 235 -34.45 -6.46 6.14
C ASP A 235 -35.77 -6.25 6.88
N ASP A 236 -36.45 -5.11 6.67
CA ASP A 236 -37.77 -4.76 7.21
C ASP A 236 -38.93 -5.13 6.26
N ASP A 237 -38.67 -5.97 5.24
CA ASP A 237 -39.64 -6.37 4.24
C ASP A 237 -40.27 -5.21 3.41
N SER A 238 -39.64 -4.04 3.38
CA SER A 238 -40.06 -2.95 2.50
C SER A 238 -39.37 -3.01 1.14
N ASP A 239 -40.10 -2.61 0.08
CA ASP A 239 -39.55 -2.54 -1.27
C ASP A 239 -38.36 -1.55 -1.34
N ILE A 240 -37.28 -1.98 -1.97
CA ILE A 240 -36.07 -1.13 -2.13
C ILE A 240 -36.07 -0.54 -3.53
N SER A 241 -36.02 0.78 -3.64
CA SER A 241 -35.93 1.46 -4.92
C SER A 241 -34.61 1.14 -5.64
N LEU A 242 -34.60 1.25 -6.99
CA LEU A 242 -33.36 1.11 -7.76
C LEU A 242 -32.25 2.06 -7.27
N GLN A 243 -32.62 3.27 -6.84
CA GLN A 243 -31.67 4.24 -6.33
C GLN A 243 -31.07 3.81 -4.98
N ASP A 244 -31.90 3.28 -4.09
CA ASP A 244 -31.43 2.80 -2.78
C ASP A 244 -30.61 1.52 -2.92
N ARG A 245 -30.98 0.63 -3.85
CA ARG A 245 -30.16 -0.55 -4.19
C ARG A 245 -28.75 -0.18 -4.64
N LYS A 246 -28.59 0.90 -5.41
CA LYS A 246 -27.29 1.41 -5.82
C LYS A 246 -26.51 2.03 -4.65
N LYS A 247 -27.21 2.70 -3.73
CA LYS A 247 -26.59 3.31 -2.55
C LYS A 247 -26.16 2.30 -1.49
N GLU A 248 -26.86 1.19 -1.35
CA GLU A 248 -26.59 0.14 -0.35
C GLU A 248 -25.11 -0.33 -0.39
N TYR A 249 -24.50 -0.31 -1.58
CA TYR A 249 -23.09 -0.73 -1.78
C TYR A 249 -22.09 0.41 -1.74
N ILE A 250 -22.53 1.65 -1.71
CA ILE A 250 -21.68 2.83 -1.79
C ILE A 250 -21.59 3.52 -0.42
N GLU A 251 -22.62 3.46 0.42
CA GLU A 251 -22.76 4.27 1.62
C GLU A 251 -22.88 3.47 2.95
N GLY A 252 -22.92 2.14 2.90
CA GLY A 252 -23.18 1.31 4.10
C GLY A 252 -21.98 0.49 4.58
N ASP A 253 -22.16 -0.28 5.66
CA ASP A 253 -21.16 -1.23 6.20
C ASP A 253 -20.74 -2.34 5.20
N ASN A 254 -21.32 -2.34 4.03
CA ASN A 254 -21.00 -3.22 2.91
C ASN A 254 -20.09 -2.59 1.87
N LEU A 255 -19.35 -1.54 2.22
CA LEU A 255 -18.34 -0.94 1.35
C LEU A 255 -17.40 -2.00 0.79
N ILE A 256 -17.51 -2.21 -0.53
CA ILE A 256 -16.69 -3.18 -1.26
C ILE A 256 -15.41 -2.52 -1.76
N CYS A 257 -15.51 -1.24 -2.14
CA CYS A 257 -14.39 -0.44 -2.60
C CYS A 257 -14.00 0.60 -1.55
N GLN A 258 -12.74 0.96 -1.52
CA GLN A 258 -12.27 2.06 -0.67
C GLN A 258 -12.87 3.40 -1.12
N ASP A 259 -12.79 4.40 -0.24
CA ASP A 259 -13.19 5.77 -0.55
C ASP A 259 -12.55 6.25 -1.86
N ASP A 260 -13.26 7.07 -2.61
CA ASP A 260 -12.85 7.58 -3.94
C ASP A 260 -12.80 6.53 -5.07
N CYS A 261 -13.27 5.31 -4.84
CA CYS A 261 -13.38 4.28 -5.86
C CYS A 261 -14.84 3.88 -6.10
N GLU A 262 -15.16 3.63 -7.36
CA GLU A 262 -16.46 3.14 -7.76
C GLU A 262 -16.43 1.61 -7.92
N PHE A 263 -17.39 0.92 -7.35
CA PHE A 263 -17.57 -0.51 -7.62
C PHE A 263 -18.00 -0.70 -9.08
N SER A 264 -17.27 -1.51 -9.82
CA SER A 264 -17.52 -1.75 -11.25
C SER A 264 -18.08 -3.14 -11.51
N ALA A 265 -17.51 -4.19 -10.92
CA ALA A 265 -17.93 -5.57 -11.15
C ALA A 265 -17.47 -6.49 -10.02
N TYR A 266 -18.12 -7.65 -9.91
CA TYR A 266 -17.66 -8.76 -9.10
C TYR A 266 -17.47 -10.00 -9.96
N ASN A 267 -16.29 -10.60 -9.86
CA ASN A 267 -16.01 -11.88 -10.50
C ASN A 267 -16.14 -12.99 -9.45
N SER A 268 -17.19 -13.81 -9.59
CA SER A 268 -17.49 -14.89 -8.66
C SER A 268 -16.53 -16.09 -8.76
N GLU A 269 -15.89 -16.29 -9.91
CA GLU A 269 -14.95 -17.40 -10.13
C GLU A 269 -13.67 -17.18 -9.33
N ILE A 270 -13.12 -15.98 -9.39
CA ILE A 270 -11.89 -15.59 -8.67
C ILE A 270 -12.18 -14.88 -7.34
N LYS A 271 -13.45 -14.70 -6.97
CA LYS A 271 -13.92 -14.03 -5.74
C LYS A 271 -13.29 -12.64 -5.54
N LYS A 272 -13.29 -11.82 -6.60
CA LYS A 272 -12.73 -10.46 -6.55
C LYS A 272 -13.75 -9.42 -7.00
N ALA A 273 -13.81 -8.34 -6.27
CA ALA A 273 -14.49 -7.11 -6.67
C ALA A 273 -13.53 -6.23 -7.47
N LYS A 274 -14.00 -5.68 -8.58
CA LYS A 274 -13.31 -4.68 -9.38
C LYS A 274 -13.76 -3.29 -8.95
N CYS A 275 -12.82 -2.49 -8.48
CA CYS A 275 -13.02 -1.10 -8.11
C CYS A 275 -12.29 -0.20 -9.12
N GLU A 276 -12.94 0.83 -9.60
CA GLU A 276 -12.36 1.84 -10.48
C GLU A 276 -12.09 3.11 -9.70
N CYS A 277 -10.82 3.47 -9.61
CA CYS A 277 -10.33 4.59 -8.81
C CYS A 277 -9.62 5.60 -9.71
N PHE A 278 -9.70 6.89 -9.40
CA PHE A 278 -8.79 7.84 -10.03
C PHE A 278 -7.36 7.59 -9.57
N ALA A 279 -6.42 7.64 -10.51
CA ALA A 279 -5.01 7.50 -10.19
C ALA A 279 -4.57 8.67 -9.30
N LYS A 280 -3.99 8.37 -8.15
CA LYS A 280 -3.50 9.38 -7.21
C LYS A 280 -2.20 8.94 -6.56
N GLU A 281 -1.40 9.91 -6.13
CA GLU A 281 -0.25 9.62 -5.30
C GLU A 281 -0.68 9.13 -3.92
N SER A 282 -0.11 8.01 -3.51
CA SER A 282 -0.26 7.52 -2.16
C SER A 282 0.62 8.35 -1.21
N ASN A 283 -0.02 9.06 -0.31
CA ASN A 283 0.60 9.79 0.80
C ASN A 283 0.35 9.08 2.12
N LEU A 284 0.26 7.74 2.08
CA LEU A 284 -0.04 6.95 3.25
C LEU A 284 0.92 7.29 4.39
N SER A 285 0.39 7.90 5.44
CA SER A 285 1.06 8.02 6.72
C SER A 285 0.58 6.89 7.65
N PHE A 286 1.41 6.51 8.58
CA PHE A 286 1.00 5.54 9.60
C PHE A 286 -0.19 6.03 10.42
N ALA A 287 -0.30 7.34 10.61
CA ALA A 287 -1.46 7.96 11.25
C ALA A 287 -2.78 7.61 10.54
N ASP A 288 -2.77 7.58 9.20
CA ASP A 288 -3.96 7.26 8.42
C ASP A 288 -4.39 5.80 8.58
N MET A 289 -3.45 4.92 8.91
CA MET A 289 -3.72 3.50 9.19
C MET A 289 -4.37 3.28 10.56
N ILE A 290 -4.04 4.13 11.56
CA ILE A 290 -4.51 3.98 12.95
C ILE A 290 -5.77 4.79 13.23
N ILE A 291 -5.90 5.98 12.67
CA ILE A 291 -6.97 6.94 13.01
C ILE A 291 -8.35 6.42 12.63
N ASN A 292 -8.47 5.55 11.65
CA ASN A 292 -9.75 4.90 11.35
C ASN A 292 -10.27 4.00 12.48
N LYS A 293 -9.42 3.61 13.47
CA LYS A 293 -9.90 2.91 14.68
C LYS A 293 -10.70 3.79 15.63
N THR A 294 -10.42 5.08 15.69
CA THR A 294 -11.01 5.99 16.68
C THR A 294 -12.30 6.66 16.21
N LYS A 295 -12.56 6.73 14.92
CA LYS A 295 -13.84 7.28 14.41
C LYS A 295 -15.05 6.36 14.57
N LEU A 296 -14.83 5.07 14.83
CA LEU A 296 -15.91 4.07 15.01
C LEU A 296 -16.49 4.01 16.45
N PHE A 297 -15.92 4.76 17.41
CA PHE A 297 -16.37 4.73 18.82
C PHE A 297 -17.00 6.04 19.33
N VAL A 298 -17.40 6.94 18.42
CA VAL A 298 -18.15 8.16 18.80
C VAL A 298 -19.44 8.19 18.00
N ILE A 299 -20.36 7.35 18.37
CA ILE A 299 -21.82 7.53 18.25
C ILE A 299 -22.46 7.00 19.54
#